data_d6d42d6428a2585388202dbff42342dd
#
_entry.id   d6d42d6428a2585388202dbff42342dd
#
_cell.length_a   1.000
_cell.length_b   1.000
_cell.length_c   1.000
_cell.angle_alpha   90.00
_cell.angle_beta   90.00
_cell.angle_gamma   90.00
#
_symmetry.space_group_name_H-M   'P 1'
#
loop_
_entity.id
_entity.type
_entity.pdbx_description
1 polymer ?
#
loop_
_entity_poly.entity_id
_entity_poly.type
_entity_poly.pdbx_seq_one_letter_code
_entity_poly.pdbx_strand_id
1 'polypeptide(L)'
;MDKYIMALDLGTTSCRCIIFDKNGRICSAAQKEFAQYFPQPGWVEHDAEEIWATQTGLMYEAMSKIDITINEIAGIGITNQRETTVLWDKETGRPVHKAIVWQCRRTAGYCDELKKLGMAEFFRSKTGLVLDAYFSATKLRWLLDNAAGARERAEKGKLLFGTVDSWIIWKLTGGKVHVTDYSNASRTMLFNIHTLKWDEEILRVLKIPQQILPEVKPSSHVYGYTDSKLFGREVPIAGAGGDQQCALFGQLCVKEGMAKNTYGTGCFMLMNTGTAPVNSHNGLVTTIAWGVDDKVEYALEGSIFVAGAAVQWLRDELGLIRDAAESEVLAKSVPDANGCYVVPAFVGLGAPYWDQYARGAIVGLTRGVNRNHIVRATLESIAYQVNDVLMAMQEDSGMPITSLRVDGGACDNDFLMQFQADILNTSVVRPYCIETTAMGAAYLAGLAVGYWRSKEEILANHVIAAEFKPQMGQAKRENLLQGWHNAVKAASVRI
;
A
#
# COMPACT_ATOMS: atom_id res chain seq x y z
N MET A 1 -24.23 -3.27 23.78
CA MET A 1 -23.42 -2.04 23.78
C MET A 1 -22.30 -2.26 22.78
N ASP A 2 -22.12 -1.35 21.87
CA ASP A 2 -21.08 -1.42 20.83
C ASP A 2 -19.69 -1.37 21.47
N LYS A 3 -18.99 -2.52 21.50
CA LYS A 3 -17.73 -2.69 22.24
C LYS A 3 -16.51 -2.74 21.36
N TYR A 4 -16.70 -2.99 20.05
CA TYR A 4 -15.61 -3.30 19.14
C TYR A 4 -15.76 -2.60 17.81
N ILE A 5 -14.64 -2.38 17.11
CA ILE A 5 -14.60 -2.05 15.68
C ILE A 5 -14.08 -3.27 14.92
N MET A 6 -14.76 -3.60 13.82
CA MET A 6 -14.33 -4.65 12.90
C MET A 6 -13.60 -4.04 11.71
N ALA A 7 -12.41 -4.52 11.40
CA ALA A 7 -11.65 -4.13 10.22
C ALA A 7 -11.60 -5.30 9.23
N LEU A 8 -11.91 -5.02 7.97
CA LEU A 8 -11.80 -5.92 6.83
C LEU A 8 -10.57 -5.52 6.02
N ASP A 9 -9.59 -6.40 5.92
CA ASP A 9 -8.36 -6.19 5.16
C ASP A 9 -8.32 -7.15 3.97
N LEU A 10 -8.54 -6.58 2.78
CA LEU A 10 -8.62 -7.32 1.53
C LEU A 10 -7.30 -7.17 0.76
N GLY A 11 -6.30 -7.94 1.19
CA GLY A 11 -4.96 -7.93 0.61
C GLY A 11 -4.88 -8.58 -0.77
N THR A 12 -3.69 -8.62 -1.35
CA THR A 12 -3.48 -9.20 -2.69
C THR A 12 -3.60 -10.72 -2.71
N THR A 13 -3.16 -11.40 -1.65
CA THR A 13 -3.11 -12.86 -1.60
C THR A 13 -4.08 -13.47 -0.59
N SER A 14 -4.58 -12.67 0.34
CA SER A 14 -5.46 -13.13 1.42
C SER A 14 -6.40 -12.03 1.88
N CYS A 15 -7.52 -12.45 2.47
CA CYS A 15 -8.40 -11.58 3.23
C CYS A 15 -8.18 -11.78 4.73
N ARG A 16 -8.42 -10.72 5.51
CA ARG A 16 -8.39 -10.74 6.97
C ARG A 16 -9.63 -10.06 7.54
N CYS A 17 -10.05 -10.51 8.71
CA CYS A 17 -11.00 -9.80 9.55
C CYS A 17 -10.40 -9.68 10.95
N ILE A 18 -10.23 -8.45 11.43
CA ILE A 18 -9.63 -8.16 12.74
C ILE A 18 -10.61 -7.34 13.56
N ILE A 19 -10.79 -7.71 14.82
CA ILE A 19 -11.69 -7.05 15.76
C ILE A 19 -10.85 -6.36 16.83
N PHE A 20 -11.05 -5.04 16.98
CA PHE A 20 -10.32 -4.17 17.89
C PHE A 20 -11.20 -3.67 19.01
N ASP A 21 -10.64 -3.59 20.24
CA ASP A 21 -11.26 -2.93 21.38
C ASP A 21 -11.03 -1.41 21.38
N LYS A 22 -11.59 -0.72 22.37
CA LYS A 22 -11.48 0.73 22.56
C LYS A 22 -10.02 1.21 22.75
N ASN A 23 -9.13 0.33 23.22
CA ASN A 23 -7.72 0.63 23.41
C ASN A 23 -6.86 0.33 22.19
N GLY A 24 -7.48 -0.05 21.05
CA GLY A 24 -6.77 -0.44 19.84
C GLY A 24 -6.09 -1.82 19.93
N ARG A 25 -6.49 -2.67 20.86
CA ARG A 25 -5.95 -4.03 21.00
C ARG A 25 -6.71 -4.99 20.10
N ILE A 26 -5.98 -5.92 19.50
CA ILE A 26 -6.58 -7.02 18.75
C ILE A 26 -7.24 -7.99 19.72
N CYS A 27 -8.56 -8.13 19.61
CA CYS A 27 -9.33 -9.10 20.39
C CYS A 27 -9.50 -10.42 19.63
N SER A 28 -9.64 -10.35 18.30
CA SER A 28 -9.76 -11.50 17.43
C SER A 28 -9.21 -11.19 16.04
N ALA A 29 -8.68 -12.22 15.39
CA ALA A 29 -8.25 -12.15 14.00
C ALA A 29 -8.55 -13.48 13.28
N ALA A 30 -8.99 -13.37 12.02
CA ALA A 30 -9.16 -14.47 11.11
C ALA A 30 -8.56 -14.10 9.76
N GLN A 31 -7.91 -15.06 9.10
CA GLN A 31 -7.24 -14.86 7.81
C GLN A 31 -7.41 -16.08 6.93
N LYS A 32 -7.58 -15.87 5.62
CA LYS A 32 -7.61 -16.94 4.62
C LYS A 32 -7.10 -16.43 3.28
N GLU A 33 -6.31 -17.24 2.62
CA GLU A 33 -5.87 -17.02 1.24
C GLU A 33 -7.00 -17.33 0.26
N PHE A 34 -6.92 -16.75 -0.94
CA PHE A 34 -7.81 -17.01 -2.06
C PHE A 34 -7.02 -17.24 -3.36
N ALA A 35 -7.66 -17.85 -4.36
CA ALA A 35 -7.00 -18.25 -5.59
C ALA A 35 -6.49 -17.06 -6.42
N GLN A 36 -5.28 -17.21 -6.92
CA GLN A 36 -4.64 -16.29 -7.86
C GLN A 36 -4.70 -16.89 -9.27
N TYR A 37 -5.07 -16.12 -10.28
CA TYR A 37 -5.20 -16.59 -11.66
C TYR A 37 -4.20 -15.90 -12.58
N PHE A 38 -3.47 -16.66 -13.37
CA PHE A 38 -2.43 -16.19 -14.29
C PHE A 38 -2.73 -16.70 -15.72
N PRO A 39 -3.78 -16.17 -16.40
CA PRO A 39 -4.25 -16.74 -17.67
C PRO A 39 -3.26 -16.59 -18.83
N GLN A 40 -2.36 -15.59 -18.76
CA GLN A 40 -1.30 -15.36 -19.76
C GLN A 40 -0.06 -14.77 -19.04
N PRO A 41 1.14 -14.83 -19.66
CA PRO A 41 2.33 -14.18 -19.10
C PRO A 41 2.09 -12.69 -18.80
N GLY A 42 2.35 -12.28 -17.57
CA GLY A 42 2.13 -10.92 -17.07
C GLY A 42 0.67 -10.54 -16.80
N TRP A 43 -0.29 -11.47 -16.95
CA TRP A 43 -1.68 -11.25 -16.56
C TRP A 43 -1.95 -11.80 -15.17
N VAL A 44 -2.65 -11.03 -14.36
CA VAL A 44 -3.03 -11.41 -12.99
C VAL A 44 -4.49 -11.05 -12.77
N GLU A 45 -5.25 -12.02 -12.29
CA GLU A 45 -6.70 -11.87 -12.05
C GLU A 45 -7.10 -12.49 -10.70
N HIS A 46 -8.16 -11.91 -10.11
CA HIS A 46 -8.84 -12.47 -8.94
C HIS A 46 -10.30 -12.72 -9.24
N ASP A 47 -10.90 -13.68 -8.55
CA ASP A 47 -12.34 -13.85 -8.54
C ASP A 47 -12.96 -12.97 -7.46
N ALA A 48 -13.73 -11.94 -7.87
CA ALA A 48 -14.33 -11.00 -6.94
C ALA A 48 -15.40 -11.66 -6.05
N GLU A 49 -16.08 -12.70 -6.53
CA GLU A 49 -17.04 -13.47 -5.70
C GLU A 49 -16.31 -14.33 -4.67
N GLU A 50 -15.14 -14.88 -4.99
CA GLU A 50 -14.32 -15.61 -4.03
C GLU A 50 -13.79 -14.70 -2.93
N ILE A 51 -13.35 -13.47 -3.28
CA ILE A 51 -12.95 -12.45 -2.30
C ILE A 51 -14.13 -12.14 -1.37
N TRP A 52 -15.33 -11.92 -1.91
CA TRP A 52 -16.53 -11.67 -1.13
C TRP A 52 -16.87 -12.83 -0.18
N ALA A 53 -16.92 -14.05 -0.70
CA ALA A 53 -17.26 -15.24 0.10
C ALA A 53 -16.21 -15.48 1.21
N THR A 54 -14.93 -15.34 0.88
CA THR A 54 -13.84 -15.46 1.84
C THR A 54 -13.96 -14.41 2.95
N GLN A 55 -14.14 -13.15 2.59
CA GLN A 55 -14.23 -12.05 3.57
C GLN A 55 -15.45 -12.23 4.48
N THR A 56 -16.59 -12.60 3.94
CA THR A 56 -17.82 -12.84 4.74
C THR A 56 -17.61 -13.98 5.72
N GLY A 57 -17.02 -15.09 5.28
CA GLY A 57 -16.67 -16.22 6.17
C GLY A 57 -15.76 -15.79 7.32
N LEU A 58 -14.76 -14.97 7.05
CA LEU A 58 -13.84 -14.47 8.07
C LEU A 58 -14.49 -13.53 9.09
N MET A 59 -15.51 -12.76 8.69
CA MET A 59 -16.29 -11.95 9.63
C MET A 59 -16.98 -12.81 10.68
N TYR A 60 -17.64 -13.92 10.26
CA TYR A 60 -18.25 -14.87 11.19
C TYR A 60 -17.21 -15.59 12.05
N GLU A 61 -16.09 -16.03 11.45
CA GLU A 61 -15.02 -16.72 12.17
C GLU A 61 -14.41 -15.83 13.26
N ALA A 62 -14.11 -14.56 12.92
CA ALA A 62 -13.52 -13.63 13.88
C ALA A 62 -14.46 -13.33 15.06
N MET A 63 -15.75 -13.17 14.84
CA MET A 63 -16.73 -13.00 15.91
C MET A 63 -16.87 -14.27 16.76
N SER A 64 -16.91 -15.43 16.14
CA SER A 64 -17.07 -16.72 16.85
C SER A 64 -15.87 -17.02 17.76
N LYS A 65 -14.66 -16.62 17.40
CA LYS A 65 -13.44 -16.86 18.22
C LYS A 65 -13.48 -16.21 19.61
N ILE A 66 -14.30 -15.18 19.79
CA ILE A 66 -14.44 -14.44 21.06
C ILE A 66 -15.88 -14.41 21.58
N ASP A 67 -16.72 -15.31 21.08
CA ASP A 67 -18.13 -15.49 21.50
C ASP A 67 -18.95 -14.19 21.47
N ILE A 68 -18.77 -13.37 20.42
CA ILE A 68 -19.59 -12.17 20.17
C ILE A 68 -20.47 -12.32 18.94
N THR A 69 -21.46 -11.47 18.88
CA THR A 69 -22.34 -11.31 17.71
C THR A 69 -22.11 -9.95 17.07
N ILE A 70 -22.73 -9.71 15.94
CA ILE A 70 -22.69 -8.40 15.27
C ILE A 70 -23.24 -7.27 16.15
N ASN A 71 -23.98 -7.59 17.23
CA ASN A 71 -24.55 -6.60 18.14
C ASN A 71 -23.50 -5.85 18.96
N GLU A 72 -22.31 -6.42 19.12
CA GLU A 72 -21.19 -5.79 19.82
C GLU A 72 -20.30 -4.94 18.89
N ILE A 73 -20.54 -4.95 17.58
CA ILE A 73 -19.76 -4.19 16.59
C ILE A 73 -20.36 -2.80 16.39
N ALA A 74 -19.57 -1.76 16.69
CA ALA A 74 -19.94 -0.34 16.55
C ALA A 74 -19.90 0.13 15.09
N GLY A 75 -18.93 -0.40 14.31
CA GLY A 75 -18.74 -0.04 12.92
C GLY A 75 -17.73 -0.94 12.23
N ILE A 76 -17.76 -0.90 10.90
CA ILE A 76 -16.88 -1.67 10.02
C ILE A 76 -15.99 -0.71 9.25
N GLY A 77 -14.67 -0.94 9.31
CA GLY A 77 -13.67 -0.32 8.46
C GLY A 77 -13.19 -1.28 7.38
N ILE A 78 -12.92 -0.77 6.18
CA ILE A 78 -12.48 -1.54 5.02
C ILE A 78 -11.14 -0.99 4.54
N THR A 79 -10.17 -1.87 4.36
CA THR A 79 -8.93 -1.58 3.64
C THR A 79 -8.68 -2.65 2.58
N ASN A 80 -8.03 -2.28 1.48
CA ASN A 80 -7.94 -3.17 0.34
C ASN A 80 -6.67 -2.95 -0.47
N GLN A 81 -6.23 -4.00 -1.18
CA GLN A 81 -5.33 -3.88 -2.30
C GLN A 81 -5.85 -2.82 -3.27
N ARG A 82 -5.03 -1.81 -3.57
CA ARG A 82 -5.45 -0.68 -4.41
C ARG A 82 -5.47 -1.07 -5.88
N GLU A 83 -6.06 -0.24 -6.73
CA GLU A 83 -6.05 -0.28 -8.20
C GLU A 83 -6.70 -1.53 -8.84
N THR A 84 -6.88 -2.61 -8.09
CA THR A 84 -7.55 -3.82 -8.60
C THR A 84 -8.96 -3.49 -9.06
N THR A 85 -9.25 -3.79 -10.31
CA THR A 85 -10.40 -3.27 -11.05
C THR A 85 -11.50 -4.31 -11.16
N VAL A 86 -12.68 -3.99 -10.65
CA VAL A 86 -13.89 -4.82 -10.71
C VAL A 86 -14.94 -4.11 -11.57
N LEU A 87 -15.57 -4.83 -12.48
CA LEU A 87 -16.71 -4.38 -13.28
C LEU A 87 -17.84 -5.40 -13.15
N TRP A 88 -19.02 -4.98 -12.70
CA TRP A 88 -20.13 -5.89 -12.45
C TRP A 88 -21.46 -5.35 -12.95
N ASP A 89 -22.39 -6.26 -13.15
CA ASP A 89 -23.77 -5.95 -13.54
C ASP A 89 -24.56 -5.43 -12.34
N LYS A 90 -25.21 -4.27 -12.53
CA LYS A 90 -25.97 -3.60 -11.47
C LYS A 90 -27.20 -4.39 -11.02
N GLU A 91 -27.85 -5.12 -11.92
CA GLU A 91 -29.09 -5.85 -11.63
C GLU A 91 -28.82 -7.22 -11.00
N THR A 92 -27.87 -7.96 -11.59
CA THR A 92 -27.57 -9.33 -11.14
C THR A 92 -26.50 -9.39 -10.04
N GLY A 93 -25.73 -8.32 -9.87
CA GLY A 93 -24.60 -8.27 -8.95
C GLY A 93 -23.44 -9.18 -9.34
N ARG A 94 -23.38 -9.67 -10.58
CA ARG A 94 -22.30 -10.58 -11.03
C ARG A 94 -21.20 -9.80 -11.75
N PRO A 95 -19.93 -10.07 -11.42
CA PRO A 95 -18.81 -9.55 -12.20
C PRO A 95 -18.92 -9.98 -13.68
N VAL A 96 -18.64 -9.05 -14.60
CA VAL A 96 -18.66 -9.35 -16.05
C VAL A 96 -17.39 -10.05 -16.51
N HIS A 97 -16.35 -9.96 -15.70
CA HIS A 97 -15.04 -10.58 -15.89
C HIS A 97 -14.36 -10.76 -14.51
N LYS A 98 -13.36 -11.60 -14.39
CA LYS A 98 -12.50 -11.62 -13.20
C LYS A 98 -11.89 -10.24 -12.95
N ALA A 99 -11.69 -9.86 -11.69
CA ALA A 99 -11.04 -8.61 -11.32
C ALA A 99 -9.61 -8.57 -11.88
N ILE A 100 -9.24 -7.46 -12.53
CA ILE A 100 -7.88 -7.28 -13.05
C ILE A 100 -7.02 -6.66 -11.95
N VAL A 101 -6.01 -7.41 -11.49
CA VAL A 101 -5.17 -7.06 -10.35
C VAL A 101 -4.20 -5.93 -10.71
N TRP A 102 -3.79 -5.14 -9.72
CA TRP A 102 -2.82 -4.06 -9.87
C TRP A 102 -1.49 -4.49 -10.51
N GLN A 103 -1.05 -5.72 -10.27
CA GLN A 103 0.17 -6.31 -10.85
C GLN A 103 0.06 -6.63 -12.36
N CYS A 104 -1.17 -6.68 -12.89
CA CYS A 104 -1.42 -7.12 -14.26
C CYS A 104 -0.88 -6.14 -15.30
N ARG A 105 -0.08 -6.64 -16.25
CA ARG A 105 0.59 -5.84 -17.29
C ARG A 105 -0.13 -5.82 -18.64
N ARG A 106 -1.34 -6.41 -18.77
CA ARG A 106 -2.07 -6.54 -20.05
C ARG A 106 -2.32 -5.23 -20.76
N THR A 107 -2.33 -4.11 -20.06
CA THR A 107 -2.58 -2.78 -20.62
C THR A 107 -1.31 -1.94 -20.82
N ALA A 108 -0.12 -2.53 -20.60
CA ALA A 108 1.15 -1.81 -20.72
C ALA A 108 1.35 -1.21 -22.12
N GLY A 109 1.01 -1.97 -23.19
CA GLY A 109 1.10 -1.48 -24.56
C GLY A 109 0.25 -0.23 -24.81
N TYR A 110 -0.97 -0.19 -24.24
CA TYR A 110 -1.83 0.99 -24.33
C TYR A 110 -1.27 2.20 -23.56
N CYS A 111 -0.64 1.97 -22.41
CA CYS A 111 0.07 3.04 -21.71
C CYS A 111 1.23 3.60 -22.56
N ASP A 112 1.96 2.75 -23.26
CA ASP A 112 3.05 3.17 -24.13
C ASP A 112 2.55 3.97 -25.36
N GLU A 113 1.39 3.60 -25.92
CA GLU A 113 0.73 4.40 -26.95
C GLU A 113 0.38 5.80 -26.44
N LEU A 114 -0.25 5.91 -25.26
CA LEU A 114 -0.57 7.21 -24.67
C LEU A 114 0.69 8.05 -24.36
N LYS A 115 1.78 7.43 -23.91
CA LYS A 115 3.08 8.11 -23.71
C LYS A 115 3.64 8.66 -25.03
N LYS A 116 3.59 7.88 -26.10
CA LYS A 116 4.01 8.32 -27.45
C LYS A 116 3.19 9.50 -27.98
N LEU A 117 1.91 9.60 -27.56
CA LEU A 117 1.05 10.74 -27.87
C LEU A 117 1.29 11.96 -26.96
N GLY A 118 2.30 11.91 -26.07
CA GLY A 118 2.62 13.02 -25.15
C GLY A 118 1.66 13.19 -23.99
N MET A 119 0.85 12.19 -23.66
CA MET A 119 -0.20 12.29 -22.65
C MET A 119 0.31 12.12 -21.20
N ALA A 120 1.59 11.79 -20.99
CA ALA A 120 2.11 11.48 -19.65
C ALA A 120 1.87 12.64 -18.66
N GLU A 121 2.22 13.88 -19.04
CA GLU A 121 2.05 15.05 -18.17
C GLU A 121 0.56 15.42 -17.99
N PHE A 122 -0.28 15.20 -19.01
CA PHE A 122 -1.72 15.41 -18.90
C PHE A 122 -2.34 14.56 -17.78
N PHE A 123 -1.97 13.28 -17.67
CA PHE A 123 -2.44 12.42 -16.57
C PHE A 123 -1.80 12.83 -15.25
N ARG A 124 -0.49 13.05 -15.25
CA ARG A 124 0.26 13.34 -14.03
C ARG A 124 -0.20 14.61 -13.34
N SER A 125 -0.37 15.70 -14.07
CA SER A 125 -0.78 17.00 -13.52
C SER A 125 -2.17 16.97 -12.87
N LYS A 126 -3.06 16.05 -13.29
CA LYS A 126 -4.42 15.93 -12.75
C LYS A 126 -4.54 14.90 -11.63
N THR A 127 -3.82 13.80 -11.75
CA THR A 127 -3.98 12.63 -10.87
C THR A 127 -2.83 12.41 -9.90
N GLY A 128 -1.69 13.08 -10.09
CA GLY A 128 -0.46 12.84 -9.34
C GLY A 128 0.26 11.53 -9.72
N LEU A 129 -0.28 10.76 -10.67
CA LEU A 129 0.17 9.42 -11.01
C LEU A 129 0.98 9.41 -12.31
N VAL A 130 1.93 8.49 -12.39
CA VAL A 130 2.61 8.17 -13.65
C VAL A 130 1.68 7.35 -14.55
N LEU A 131 1.80 7.52 -15.87
CA LEU A 131 1.01 6.75 -16.83
C LEU A 131 1.55 5.32 -16.93
N ASP A 132 0.93 4.41 -16.20
CA ASP A 132 1.33 3.00 -16.10
C ASP A 132 0.13 2.05 -15.97
N ALA A 133 0.31 0.81 -16.42
CA ALA A 133 -0.67 -0.27 -16.28
C ALA A 133 -0.95 -0.69 -14.83
N TYR A 134 -0.21 -0.16 -13.86
CA TYR A 134 -0.44 -0.35 -12.44
C TYR A 134 -1.83 0.15 -12.03
N PHE A 135 -2.25 1.31 -12.51
CA PHE A 135 -3.48 2.01 -12.12
C PHE A 135 -4.74 1.47 -12.82
N SER A 136 -5.94 1.76 -12.29
CA SER A 136 -7.20 1.15 -12.72
C SER A 136 -7.69 1.57 -14.11
N ALA A 137 -7.42 2.80 -14.53
CA ALA A 137 -8.05 3.43 -15.71
C ALA A 137 -7.94 2.60 -16.99
N THR A 138 -6.72 2.15 -17.32
CA THR A 138 -6.48 1.37 -18.54
C THR A 138 -7.05 -0.05 -18.45
N LYS A 139 -7.12 -0.63 -17.24
CA LYS A 139 -7.78 -1.92 -16.98
C LYS A 139 -9.29 -1.82 -17.18
N LEU A 140 -9.92 -0.75 -16.67
CA LEU A 140 -11.34 -0.50 -16.87
C LEU A 140 -11.66 -0.34 -18.36
N ARG A 141 -10.88 0.46 -19.09
CA ARG A 141 -11.03 0.56 -20.53
C ARG A 141 -10.92 -0.80 -21.22
N TRP A 142 -9.91 -1.59 -20.84
CA TRP A 142 -9.75 -2.93 -21.40
C TRP A 142 -10.97 -3.81 -21.15
N LEU A 143 -11.54 -3.80 -19.95
CA LEU A 143 -12.77 -4.55 -19.62
C LEU A 143 -13.94 -4.11 -20.50
N LEU A 144 -14.13 -2.81 -20.69
CA LEU A 144 -15.19 -2.28 -21.54
C LEU A 144 -15.04 -2.71 -23.01
N ASP A 145 -13.82 -2.84 -23.50
CA ASP A 145 -13.52 -3.18 -24.89
C ASP A 145 -13.49 -4.70 -25.13
N ASN A 146 -13.20 -5.52 -24.12
CA ASN A 146 -12.96 -6.96 -24.31
C ASN A 146 -14.00 -7.88 -23.64
N ALA A 147 -14.74 -7.43 -22.62
CA ALA A 147 -15.82 -8.23 -22.07
C ALA A 147 -17.09 -8.09 -22.94
N ALA A 148 -17.73 -9.23 -23.24
CA ALA A 148 -18.86 -9.29 -24.17
C ALA A 148 -19.99 -8.32 -23.78
N GLY A 149 -20.32 -7.37 -24.67
CA GLY A 149 -21.38 -6.39 -24.51
C GLY A 149 -21.16 -5.38 -23.38
N ALA A 150 -19.97 -5.36 -22.75
CA ALA A 150 -19.70 -4.50 -21.61
C ALA A 150 -19.81 -3.01 -21.95
N ARG A 151 -19.26 -2.58 -23.07
CA ARG A 151 -19.29 -1.17 -23.48
C ARG A 151 -20.72 -0.66 -23.65
N GLU A 152 -21.55 -1.35 -24.42
CA GLU A 152 -22.96 -0.97 -24.63
C GLU A 152 -23.77 -0.93 -23.33
N ARG A 153 -23.54 -1.94 -22.46
CA ARG A 153 -24.20 -2.00 -21.15
C ARG A 153 -23.74 -0.89 -20.22
N ALA A 154 -22.46 -0.54 -20.26
CA ALA A 154 -21.92 0.58 -19.48
C ALA A 154 -22.49 1.93 -19.95
N GLU A 155 -22.58 2.16 -21.26
CA GLU A 155 -23.20 3.36 -21.83
C GLU A 155 -24.69 3.48 -21.48
N LYS A 156 -25.37 2.35 -21.25
CA LYS A 156 -26.76 2.31 -20.77
C LYS A 156 -26.88 2.38 -19.24
N GLY A 157 -25.77 2.55 -18.49
CA GLY A 157 -25.76 2.61 -17.01
C GLY A 157 -26.13 1.30 -16.31
N LYS A 158 -25.98 0.15 -17.00
CA LYS A 158 -26.30 -1.18 -16.46
C LYS A 158 -25.11 -1.84 -15.74
N LEU A 159 -23.92 -1.27 -15.84
CA LEU A 159 -22.73 -1.76 -15.16
C LEU A 159 -22.28 -0.78 -14.08
N LEU A 160 -21.58 -1.31 -13.10
CA LEU A 160 -20.89 -0.55 -12.06
C LEU A 160 -19.39 -0.93 -12.06
N PHE A 161 -18.56 0.08 -11.91
CA PHE A 161 -17.11 -0.06 -11.72
C PHE A 161 -16.74 0.26 -10.28
N GLY A 162 -15.71 -0.40 -9.77
CA GLY A 162 -15.06 -0.01 -8.54
C GLY A 162 -13.74 -0.71 -8.34
N THR A 163 -13.00 -0.23 -7.35
CA THR A 163 -11.93 -0.97 -6.69
C THR A 163 -12.54 -1.95 -5.69
N VAL A 164 -11.71 -2.73 -5.02
CA VAL A 164 -12.20 -3.82 -4.14
C VAL A 164 -13.09 -3.30 -3.02
N ASP A 165 -12.80 -2.12 -2.46
CA ASP A 165 -13.65 -1.45 -1.45
C ASP A 165 -15.07 -1.23 -1.95
N SER A 166 -15.22 -0.65 -3.15
CA SER A 166 -16.54 -0.38 -3.75
C SER A 166 -17.36 -1.67 -3.94
N TRP A 167 -16.69 -2.73 -4.40
CA TRP A 167 -17.29 -4.05 -4.55
C TRP A 167 -17.79 -4.59 -3.20
N ILE A 168 -16.96 -4.55 -2.17
CA ILE A 168 -17.31 -5.06 -0.84
C ILE A 168 -18.40 -4.23 -0.18
N ILE A 169 -18.33 -2.88 -0.27
CA ILE A 169 -19.39 -2.01 0.26
C ILE A 169 -20.71 -2.31 -0.46
N TRP A 170 -20.68 -2.45 -1.78
CA TRP A 170 -21.87 -2.78 -2.56
C TRP A 170 -22.49 -4.12 -2.14
N LYS A 171 -21.65 -5.17 -1.95
CA LYS A 171 -22.09 -6.49 -1.47
C LYS A 171 -22.63 -6.44 -0.04
N LEU A 172 -21.92 -5.78 0.88
CA LEU A 172 -22.32 -5.65 2.29
C LEU A 172 -23.66 -4.91 2.44
N THR A 173 -23.93 -3.93 1.58
CA THR A 173 -25.17 -3.14 1.61
C THR A 173 -26.33 -3.78 0.83
N GLY A 174 -26.16 -5.01 0.32
CA GLY A 174 -27.18 -5.68 -0.50
C GLY A 174 -27.46 -4.97 -1.82
N GLY A 175 -26.46 -4.34 -2.42
CA GLY A 175 -26.55 -3.64 -3.71
C GLY A 175 -27.12 -2.21 -3.63
N LYS A 176 -27.24 -1.63 -2.45
CA LYS A 176 -27.88 -0.31 -2.26
C LYS A 176 -26.90 0.85 -2.41
N VAL A 177 -25.59 0.65 -2.11
CA VAL A 177 -24.60 1.73 -2.06
C VAL A 177 -23.45 1.42 -3.01
N HIS A 178 -23.19 2.35 -3.94
CA HIS A 178 -22.09 2.30 -4.89
C HIS A 178 -21.16 3.51 -4.63
N VAL A 179 -20.10 3.28 -3.86
CA VAL A 179 -19.24 4.34 -3.31
C VAL A 179 -17.80 3.86 -3.21
N THR A 180 -16.87 4.80 -3.23
CA THR A 180 -15.45 4.61 -2.89
C THR A 180 -14.97 5.77 -2.02
N ASP A 181 -13.76 5.64 -1.44
CA ASP A 181 -13.12 6.73 -0.70
C ASP A 181 -12.15 7.53 -1.58
N TYR A 182 -11.71 8.70 -1.07
CA TYR A 182 -10.74 9.55 -1.76
C TYR A 182 -9.41 8.83 -2.03
N SER A 183 -8.93 8.01 -1.10
CA SER A 183 -7.63 7.34 -1.26
C SER A 183 -7.67 6.30 -2.39
N ASN A 184 -8.70 5.44 -2.45
CA ASN A 184 -8.90 4.50 -3.54
C ASN A 184 -9.20 5.20 -4.88
N ALA A 185 -10.05 6.23 -4.87
CA ALA A 185 -10.34 7.01 -6.08
C ALA A 185 -9.07 7.61 -6.67
N SER A 186 -8.17 8.17 -5.85
CA SER A 186 -6.90 8.76 -6.28
C SER A 186 -5.96 7.75 -6.97
N ARG A 187 -6.14 6.44 -6.74
CA ARG A 187 -5.33 5.38 -7.38
C ARG A 187 -5.89 4.87 -8.69
N THR A 188 -7.04 5.37 -9.11
CA THR A 188 -7.66 4.91 -10.36
C THR A 188 -7.06 5.49 -11.62
N MET A 189 -6.32 6.60 -11.53
CA MET A 189 -5.89 7.44 -12.67
C MET A 189 -7.09 8.04 -13.45
N LEU A 190 -8.27 8.11 -12.82
CA LEU A 190 -9.50 8.73 -13.35
C LEU A 190 -9.92 9.95 -12.51
N PHE A 191 -9.38 10.07 -11.31
CA PHE A 191 -9.78 11.04 -10.30
C PHE A 191 -8.80 12.22 -10.26
N ASN A 192 -9.35 13.42 -10.34
CA ASN A 192 -8.55 14.65 -10.24
C ASN A 192 -8.35 14.97 -8.76
N ILE A 193 -7.10 14.86 -8.28
CA ILE A 193 -6.75 15.06 -6.88
C ILE A 193 -6.85 16.52 -6.41
N HIS A 194 -6.93 17.48 -7.33
CA HIS A 194 -7.06 18.90 -7.00
C HIS A 194 -8.52 19.33 -6.86
N THR A 195 -9.40 18.81 -7.73
CA THR A 195 -10.83 19.14 -7.72
C THR A 195 -11.68 18.19 -6.90
N LEU A 196 -11.10 17.04 -6.50
CA LEU A 196 -11.76 15.94 -5.77
C LEU A 196 -12.99 15.41 -6.52
N LYS A 197 -12.84 15.25 -7.85
CA LYS A 197 -13.89 14.75 -8.75
C LYS A 197 -13.30 13.82 -9.81
N TRP A 198 -14.14 12.96 -10.37
CA TRP A 198 -13.79 12.23 -11.60
C TRP A 198 -13.49 13.23 -12.70
N ASP A 199 -12.34 13.08 -13.40
CA ASP A 199 -11.88 14.04 -14.40
C ASP A 199 -12.54 13.75 -15.77
N GLU A 200 -13.44 14.63 -16.20
CA GLU A 200 -14.22 14.46 -17.43
C GLU A 200 -13.35 14.39 -18.69
N GLU A 201 -12.21 15.08 -18.71
CA GLU A 201 -11.30 15.03 -19.87
C GLU A 201 -10.58 13.69 -19.95
N ILE A 202 -10.13 13.15 -18.80
CA ILE A 202 -9.57 11.80 -18.71
C ILE A 202 -10.60 10.75 -19.13
N LEU A 203 -11.82 10.86 -18.64
CA LEU A 203 -12.91 9.94 -19.01
C LEU A 203 -13.20 9.96 -20.50
N ARG A 204 -13.17 11.16 -21.13
CA ARG A 204 -13.35 11.33 -22.57
C ARG A 204 -12.21 10.70 -23.37
N VAL A 205 -10.94 10.94 -22.97
CA VAL A 205 -9.75 10.36 -23.62
C VAL A 205 -9.80 8.84 -23.56
N LEU A 206 -10.16 8.27 -22.41
CA LEU A 206 -10.20 6.82 -22.21
C LEU A 206 -11.53 6.19 -22.66
N LYS A 207 -12.51 6.99 -23.11
CA LYS A 207 -13.86 6.57 -23.50
C LYS A 207 -14.54 5.75 -22.39
N ILE A 208 -14.50 6.26 -21.16
CA ILE A 208 -15.12 5.64 -20.00
C ILE A 208 -16.42 6.39 -19.67
N PRO A 209 -17.58 5.73 -19.67
CA PRO A 209 -18.86 6.34 -19.29
C PRO A 209 -18.87 6.73 -17.80
N GLN A 210 -19.20 7.99 -17.49
CA GLN A 210 -19.20 8.50 -16.11
C GLN A 210 -20.23 7.79 -15.20
N GLN A 211 -21.34 7.37 -15.73
CA GLN A 211 -22.44 6.75 -14.98
C GLN A 211 -22.11 5.39 -14.35
N ILE A 212 -20.98 4.77 -14.70
CA ILE A 212 -20.53 3.52 -14.08
C ILE A 212 -19.62 3.74 -12.89
N LEU A 213 -19.19 4.98 -12.62
CA LEU A 213 -18.23 5.32 -11.57
C LEU A 213 -18.95 5.49 -10.22
N PRO A 214 -18.32 5.07 -9.10
CA PRO A 214 -18.90 5.23 -7.77
C PRO A 214 -18.95 6.69 -7.32
N GLU A 215 -19.82 7.00 -6.39
CA GLU A 215 -19.73 8.24 -5.61
C GLU A 215 -18.44 8.22 -4.78
N VAL A 216 -17.77 9.37 -4.63
CA VAL A 216 -16.54 9.46 -3.85
C VAL A 216 -16.79 10.21 -2.55
N LYS A 217 -16.38 9.63 -1.43
CA LYS A 217 -16.58 10.16 -0.07
C LYS A 217 -15.26 10.26 0.69
N PRO A 218 -15.22 11.01 1.81
CA PRO A 218 -14.09 10.97 2.74
C PRO A 218 -13.80 9.55 3.25
N SER A 219 -12.55 9.29 3.62
CA SER A 219 -12.12 7.97 4.11
C SER A 219 -12.73 7.60 5.47
N SER A 220 -13.00 8.61 6.32
CA SER A 220 -13.79 8.47 7.55
C SER A 220 -15.18 9.04 7.32
N HIS A 221 -16.14 8.16 6.99
CA HIS A 221 -17.51 8.54 6.63
C HIS A 221 -18.43 7.32 6.75
N VAL A 222 -19.68 7.53 7.19
CA VAL A 222 -20.69 6.46 7.16
C VAL A 222 -21.21 6.30 5.73
N TYR A 223 -20.68 5.33 5.01
CA TYR A 223 -21.05 5.05 3.60
C TYR A 223 -22.43 4.44 3.46
N GLY A 224 -22.87 3.69 4.45
CA GLY A 224 -24.13 2.96 4.50
C GLY A 224 -24.12 1.92 5.60
N TYR A 225 -25.08 1.02 5.55
CA TYR A 225 -25.27 -0.01 6.56
C TYR A 225 -25.28 -1.39 5.90
N THR A 226 -24.81 -2.40 6.63
CA THR A 226 -24.87 -3.79 6.17
C THR A 226 -26.32 -4.22 5.96
N ASP A 227 -26.58 -5.09 4.96
CA ASP A 227 -27.90 -5.71 4.81
C ASP A 227 -28.18 -6.59 6.05
N SER A 228 -29.30 -6.34 6.71
CA SER A 228 -29.72 -7.12 7.88
C SER A 228 -29.86 -8.62 7.61
N LYS A 229 -30.05 -9.02 6.35
CA LYS A 229 -30.06 -10.44 5.94
C LYS A 229 -28.73 -11.15 6.15
N LEU A 230 -27.62 -10.40 6.17
CA LEU A 230 -26.28 -10.99 6.37
C LEU A 230 -26.05 -11.37 7.84
N PHE A 231 -26.41 -10.46 8.76
CA PHE A 231 -26.02 -10.61 10.17
C PHE A 231 -27.18 -10.46 11.17
N GLY A 232 -28.42 -10.32 10.69
CA GLY A 232 -29.60 -10.10 11.54
C GLY A 232 -29.73 -8.65 12.04
N ARG A 233 -28.74 -7.78 11.81
CA ARG A 233 -28.71 -6.36 12.19
C ARG A 233 -27.97 -5.54 11.14
N GLU A 234 -28.37 -4.28 11.02
CA GLU A 234 -27.63 -3.27 10.25
C GLU A 234 -26.49 -2.69 11.09
N VAL A 235 -25.27 -2.66 10.53
CA VAL A 235 -24.08 -2.08 11.15
C VAL A 235 -23.48 -1.05 10.20
N PRO A 236 -23.05 0.14 10.68
CA PRO A 236 -22.49 1.15 9.80
C PRO A 236 -21.15 0.69 9.20
N ILE A 237 -21.00 0.85 7.89
CA ILE A 237 -19.73 0.76 7.16
C ILE A 237 -19.19 2.18 7.12
N ALA A 238 -18.14 2.46 7.91
CA ALA A 238 -17.84 3.82 8.31
C ALA A 238 -16.39 4.26 8.06
N GLY A 239 -15.55 3.37 7.55
CA GLY A 239 -14.18 3.68 7.14
C GLY A 239 -13.83 2.93 5.88
N ALA A 240 -13.16 3.58 4.93
CA ALA A 240 -12.57 2.93 3.78
C ALA A 240 -11.25 3.60 3.40
N GLY A 241 -10.29 2.82 2.92
CA GLY A 241 -9.04 3.35 2.41
C GLY A 241 -8.15 2.29 1.78
N GLY A 242 -7.30 2.71 0.86
CA GLY A 242 -6.27 1.87 0.29
C GLY A 242 -5.31 1.34 1.36
N ASP A 243 -4.78 0.13 1.16
CA ASP A 243 -3.93 -0.56 2.15
C ASP A 243 -2.76 0.30 2.66
N GLN A 244 -2.06 0.97 1.77
CA GLN A 244 -0.91 1.79 2.12
C GLN A 244 -1.33 3.09 2.85
N GLN A 245 -2.46 3.68 2.48
CA GLN A 245 -3.02 4.85 3.15
C GLN A 245 -3.57 4.49 4.54
N CYS A 246 -4.25 3.35 4.65
CA CYS A 246 -4.66 2.84 5.96
C CYS A 246 -3.45 2.53 6.84
N ALA A 247 -2.37 1.94 6.30
CA ALA A 247 -1.15 1.74 7.05
C ALA A 247 -0.52 3.07 7.53
N LEU A 248 -0.51 4.10 6.69
CA LEU A 248 -0.04 5.43 7.08
C LEU A 248 -0.87 6.01 8.24
N PHE A 249 -2.21 5.87 8.16
CA PHE A 249 -3.12 6.33 9.21
C PHE A 249 -3.00 5.49 10.49
N GLY A 250 -2.91 4.16 10.37
CA GLY A 250 -2.73 3.22 11.48
C GLY A 250 -1.40 3.39 12.21
N GLN A 251 -0.36 3.79 11.49
CA GLN A 251 0.94 4.23 12.05
C GLN A 251 0.88 5.62 12.69
N LEU A 252 -0.29 6.30 12.62
CA LEU A 252 -0.49 7.65 13.14
C LEU A 252 0.48 8.68 12.56
N CYS A 253 0.82 8.55 11.29
CA CYS A 253 1.59 9.55 10.53
C CYS A 253 0.69 10.74 10.16
N VAL A 254 0.07 11.36 11.17
CA VAL A 254 -0.96 12.40 11.03
C VAL A 254 -0.41 13.83 10.99
N LYS A 255 0.91 13.99 10.92
CA LYS A 255 1.57 15.28 10.78
C LYS A 255 2.46 15.27 9.53
N GLU A 256 2.60 16.46 8.94
CA GLU A 256 3.52 16.69 7.81
C GLU A 256 4.94 16.24 8.13
N GLY A 257 5.61 15.62 7.17
CA GLY A 257 6.96 15.08 7.31
C GLY A 257 7.05 13.76 8.06
N MET A 258 5.94 13.24 8.61
CA MET A 258 5.92 11.87 9.13
C MET A 258 5.78 10.89 7.99
N ALA A 259 6.63 9.87 8.01
CA ALA A 259 6.63 8.82 6.99
C ALA A 259 6.44 7.43 7.61
N LYS A 260 5.85 6.54 6.84
CA LYS A 260 5.82 5.11 7.14
C LYS A 260 6.57 4.31 6.08
N ASN A 261 7.12 3.18 6.47
CA ASN A 261 7.66 2.17 5.56
C ASN A 261 7.18 0.78 5.96
N THR A 262 6.53 0.08 5.05
CA THR A 262 6.17 -1.32 5.22
C THR A 262 7.26 -2.18 4.59
N TYR A 263 7.98 -2.96 5.40
CA TYR A 263 9.06 -3.86 5.00
C TYR A 263 8.51 -5.25 4.68
N GLY A 264 8.11 -5.46 3.43
CA GLY A 264 7.66 -6.74 2.89
C GLY A 264 8.69 -7.35 1.92
N THR A 265 8.21 -8.02 0.87
CA THR A 265 9.04 -8.49 -0.27
C THR A 265 9.83 -7.33 -0.88
N GLY A 266 9.16 -6.19 -1.08
CA GLY A 266 9.72 -4.87 -1.30
C GLY A 266 9.40 -3.95 -0.13
N CYS A 267 9.65 -2.63 -0.30
CA CYS A 267 9.22 -1.62 0.65
C CYS A 267 8.23 -0.65 -0.01
N PHE A 268 7.19 -0.27 0.74
CA PHE A 268 6.25 0.75 0.32
C PHE A 268 6.25 1.90 1.34
N MET A 269 6.70 3.05 0.89
CA MET A 269 6.87 4.24 1.71
C MET A 269 5.83 5.29 1.35
N LEU A 270 5.19 5.85 2.37
CA LEU A 270 4.35 7.04 2.23
C LEU A 270 4.81 8.10 3.24
N MET A 271 4.87 9.34 2.78
CA MET A 271 5.08 10.51 3.63
C MET A 271 3.88 11.43 3.57
N ASN A 272 3.32 11.79 4.72
CA ASN A 272 2.26 12.79 4.81
C ASN A 272 2.81 14.16 4.42
N THR A 273 2.21 14.79 3.41
CA THR A 273 2.58 16.12 2.89
C THR A 273 1.59 17.21 3.27
N GLY A 274 0.62 16.92 4.15
CA GLY A 274 -0.39 17.87 4.59
C GLY A 274 -1.50 18.08 3.58
N THR A 275 -2.06 19.27 3.55
CA THR A 275 -3.30 19.59 2.81
C THR A 275 -3.09 20.03 1.37
N ALA A 276 -1.85 20.07 0.89
CA ALA A 276 -1.51 20.43 -0.48
C ALA A 276 -0.83 19.25 -1.21
N PRO A 277 -1.23 18.92 -2.44
CA PRO A 277 -0.54 17.90 -3.23
C PRO A 277 0.85 18.42 -3.65
N VAL A 278 1.87 17.59 -3.52
CA VAL A 278 3.25 17.87 -3.92
C VAL A 278 3.53 17.21 -5.27
N ASN A 279 3.98 17.98 -6.25
CA ASN A 279 4.43 17.42 -7.54
C ASN A 279 5.84 16.88 -7.39
N SER A 280 6.02 15.59 -7.62
CA SER A 280 7.34 14.97 -7.55
C SER A 280 8.13 15.21 -8.85
N HIS A 281 9.40 15.57 -8.72
CA HIS A 281 10.38 15.64 -9.82
C HIS A 281 11.33 14.42 -9.81
N ASN A 282 11.36 13.68 -8.70
CA ASN A 282 12.18 12.49 -8.50
C ASN A 282 11.44 11.18 -8.82
N GLY A 283 10.33 11.25 -9.57
CA GLY A 283 9.60 10.07 -10.02
C GLY A 283 8.72 9.39 -8.96
N LEU A 284 8.47 10.06 -7.83
CA LEU A 284 7.52 9.59 -6.84
C LEU A 284 6.08 9.79 -7.31
N VAL A 285 5.15 9.15 -6.62
CA VAL A 285 3.72 9.26 -6.89
C VAL A 285 3.07 10.16 -5.84
N THR A 286 2.27 11.13 -6.30
CA THR A 286 1.41 11.91 -5.41
C THR A 286 0.04 11.24 -5.31
N THR A 287 -0.47 11.09 -4.10
CA THR A 287 -1.75 10.42 -3.84
C THR A 287 -2.50 11.14 -2.72
N ILE A 288 -3.81 10.91 -2.61
CA ILE A 288 -4.55 11.33 -1.43
C ILE A 288 -4.26 10.33 -0.30
N ALA A 289 -3.88 10.84 0.86
CA ALA A 289 -3.66 10.04 2.06
C ALA A 289 -5.00 9.62 2.67
N TRP A 290 -5.87 10.56 2.93
CA TRP A 290 -7.23 10.36 3.46
C TRP A 290 -8.08 11.64 3.39
N GLY A 291 -9.40 11.46 3.59
CA GLY A 291 -10.34 12.52 3.94
C GLY A 291 -10.92 12.26 5.33
N VAL A 292 -10.69 13.17 6.27
CA VAL A 292 -11.19 13.11 7.66
C VAL A 292 -11.55 14.52 8.11
N ASP A 293 -12.67 14.70 8.81
CA ASP A 293 -13.11 16.00 9.37
C ASP A 293 -13.14 17.14 8.34
N ASP A 294 -13.72 16.89 7.16
CA ASP A 294 -13.79 17.84 6.03
C ASP A 294 -12.44 18.31 5.48
N LYS A 295 -11.34 17.66 5.88
CA LYS A 295 -10.00 17.90 5.38
C LYS A 295 -9.51 16.74 4.53
N VAL A 296 -8.84 17.08 3.44
CA VAL A 296 -8.11 16.10 2.62
C VAL A 296 -6.62 16.31 2.84
N GLU A 297 -5.94 15.24 3.17
CA GLU A 297 -4.48 15.22 3.30
C GLU A 297 -3.87 14.37 2.19
N TYR A 298 -2.67 14.74 1.76
CA TYR A 298 -1.95 14.12 0.66
C TYR A 298 -0.72 13.39 1.14
N ALA A 299 -0.19 12.52 0.29
CA ALA A 299 1.06 11.83 0.56
C ALA A 299 1.90 11.70 -0.73
N LEU A 300 3.21 11.72 -0.56
CA LEU A 300 4.15 11.19 -1.54
C LEU A 300 4.35 9.70 -1.28
N GLU A 301 4.33 8.91 -2.36
CA GLU A 301 4.55 7.46 -2.32
C GLU A 301 5.77 7.10 -3.17
N GLY A 302 6.64 6.27 -2.60
CA GLY A 302 7.72 5.61 -3.29
C GLY A 302 7.81 4.15 -2.91
N SER A 303 8.38 3.34 -3.79
CA SER A 303 8.50 1.91 -3.58
C SER A 303 9.86 1.39 -3.98
N ILE A 304 10.32 0.39 -3.23
CA ILE A 304 11.51 -0.40 -3.51
C ILE A 304 11.03 -1.80 -3.85
N PHE A 305 11.51 -2.35 -4.96
CA PHE A 305 11.04 -3.64 -5.47
C PHE A 305 11.60 -4.83 -4.69
N VAL A 306 12.82 -4.69 -4.16
CA VAL A 306 13.56 -5.79 -3.53
C VAL A 306 14.05 -5.37 -2.15
N ALA A 307 13.41 -5.89 -1.11
CA ALA A 307 13.80 -5.71 0.30
C ALA A 307 13.86 -7.09 0.99
N GLY A 308 12.78 -7.59 1.57
CA GLY A 308 12.73 -8.95 2.12
C GLY A 308 13.06 -10.04 1.10
N ALA A 309 12.78 -9.79 -0.19
CA ALA A 309 13.21 -10.68 -1.27
C ALA A 309 14.74 -10.87 -1.34
N ALA A 310 15.53 -9.86 -0.96
CA ALA A 310 16.99 -10.01 -0.88
C ALA A 310 17.41 -10.95 0.27
N VAL A 311 16.69 -10.94 1.39
CA VAL A 311 16.94 -11.86 2.50
C VAL A 311 16.50 -13.28 2.12
N GLN A 312 15.38 -13.43 1.42
CA GLN A 312 14.95 -14.72 0.86
C GLN A 312 16.00 -15.27 -0.12
N TRP A 313 16.54 -14.44 -1.00
CA TRP A 313 17.60 -14.82 -1.93
C TRP A 313 18.86 -15.32 -1.23
N LEU A 314 19.28 -14.69 -0.11
CA LEU A 314 20.39 -15.18 0.71
C LEU A 314 20.11 -16.59 1.25
N ARG A 315 18.85 -16.91 1.59
CA ARG A 315 18.44 -18.19 2.13
C ARG A 315 18.26 -19.23 1.04
N ASP A 316 17.43 -18.95 0.03
CA ASP A 316 16.92 -19.95 -0.90
C ASP A 316 17.88 -20.23 -2.05
N GLU A 317 18.58 -19.22 -2.57
CA GLU A 317 19.45 -19.35 -3.73
C GLU A 317 20.93 -19.46 -3.35
N LEU A 318 21.36 -18.64 -2.37
CA LEU A 318 22.77 -18.67 -1.97
C LEU A 318 23.08 -19.61 -0.80
N GLY A 319 22.08 -20.04 -0.04
CA GLY A 319 22.29 -20.88 1.14
C GLY A 319 23.17 -20.24 2.22
N LEU A 320 23.22 -18.88 2.28
CA LEU A 320 24.07 -18.16 3.23
C LEU A 320 23.43 -18.02 4.61
N ILE A 321 22.12 -18.22 4.73
CA ILE A 321 21.37 -18.21 5.99
C ILE A 321 20.36 -19.36 5.97
N ARG A 322 19.96 -19.86 7.12
CA ARG A 322 18.93 -20.91 7.27
C ARG A 322 17.52 -20.32 7.33
N ASP A 323 17.41 -19.17 7.96
CA ASP A 323 16.17 -18.42 8.13
C ASP A 323 16.45 -16.91 8.19
N ALA A 324 15.40 -16.09 8.15
CA ALA A 324 15.53 -14.63 8.16
C ALA A 324 16.15 -14.10 9.46
N ALA A 325 15.92 -14.74 10.61
CA ALA A 325 16.44 -14.29 11.89
C ALA A 325 17.97 -14.48 11.98
N GLU A 326 18.53 -15.53 11.35
CA GLU A 326 19.99 -15.73 11.30
C GLU A 326 20.70 -14.57 10.63
N SER A 327 20.06 -13.84 9.73
CA SER A 327 20.66 -12.68 9.05
C SER A 327 21.09 -11.59 10.04
N GLU A 328 20.30 -11.35 11.07
CA GLU A 328 20.64 -10.39 12.13
C GLU A 328 21.86 -10.83 12.94
N VAL A 329 21.90 -12.09 13.32
CA VAL A 329 23.01 -12.66 14.11
C VAL A 329 24.33 -12.55 13.33
N LEU A 330 24.31 -12.90 12.04
CA LEU A 330 25.49 -12.82 11.20
C LEU A 330 25.92 -11.37 10.93
N ALA A 331 24.97 -10.46 10.70
CA ALA A 331 25.28 -9.05 10.50
C ALA A 331 25.92 -8.41 11.75
N LYS A 332 25.45 -8.77 12.95
CA LYS A 332 26.02 -8.31 14.23
C LYS A 332 27.38 -8.93 14.56
N SER A 333 27.73 -10.06 13.95
CA SER A 333 29.01 -10.77 14.21
C SER A 333 30.24 -10.11 13.59
N VAL A 334 30.06 -9.13 12.72
CA VAL A 334 31.12 -8.36 12.06
C VAL A 334 30.95 -6.87 12.35
N PRO A 335 32.04 -6.09 12.46
CA PRO A 335 31.96 -4.68 12.85
C PRO A 335 31.34 -3.78 11.77
N ASP A 336 31.50 -4.16 10.49
CA ASP A 336 30.97 -3.47 9.31
C ASP A 336 30.90 -4.44 8.11
N ALA A 337 30.51 -3.96 6.95
CA ALA A 337 30.45 -4.76 5.71
C ALA A 337 31.81 -4.85 5.00
N ASN A 338 32.91 -4.36 5.60
CA ASN A 338 34.28 -4.36 5.08
C ASN A 338 34.41 -3.82 3.64
N GLY A 339 33.68 -2.73 3.35
CA GLY A 339 33.66 -2.09 2.03
C GLY A 339 32.82 -2.84 0.97
N CYS A 340 32.13 -3.94 1.35
CA CYS A 340 31.26 -4.68 0.47
C CYS A 340 29.88 -4.01 0.42
N TYR A 341 29.33 -3.86 -0.79
CA TYR A 341 27.96 -3.40 -1.05
C TYR A 341 27.21 -4.41 -1.91
N VAL A 342 25.96 -4.68 -1.56
CA VAL A 342 25.03 -5.49 -2.36
C VAL A 342 23.98 -4.56 -2.95
N VAL A 343 23.85 -4.53 -4.27
CA VAL A 343 22.75 -3.81 -4.95
C VAL A 343 21.76 -4.85 -5.45
N PRO A 344 20.58 -5.02 -4.80
CA PRO A 344 19.66 -6.11 -5.12
C PRO A 344 18.71 -5.73 -6.28
N ALA A 345 19.24 -5.29 -7.41
CA ALA A 345 18.46 -4.89 -8.58
C ALA A 345 17.97 -6.09 -9.41
N PHE A 346 17.32 -7.10 -8.78
CA PHE A 346 16.92 -8.34 -9.44
C PHE A 346 15.89 -8.11 -10.56
N VAL A 347 15.05 -7.08 -10.41
CA VAL A 347 14.02 -6.67 -11.37
C VAL A 347 14.21 -5.22 -11.84
N GLY A 348 15.44 -4.71 -11.76
CA GLY A 348 15.77 -3.30 -11.95
C GLY A 348 15.68 -2.51 -10.65
N LEU A 349 15.89 -1.20 -10.75
CA LEU A 349 15.81 -0.24 -9.64
C LEU A 349 14.55 0.62 -9.81
N GLY A 350 13.79 0.81 -8.71
CA GLY A 350 12.66 1.70 -8.61
C GLY A 350 13.06 3.16 -8.38
N ALA A 351 12.20 3.92 -7.73
CA ALA A 351 12.50 5.30 -7.34
C ALA A 351 13.74 5.39 -6.45
N PRO A 352 14.56 6.45 -6.58
CA PRO A 352 14.51 7.51 -7.57
C PRO A 352 15.20 7.19 -8.90
N TYR A 353 15.79 6.03 -9.05
CA TYR A 353 16.68 5.67 -10.18
C TYR A 353 15.94 5.33 -11.48
N TRP A 354 14.80 4.62 -11.39
CA TRP A 354 13.96 4.17 -12.51
C TRP A 354 14.74 3.46 -13.64
N ASP A 355 15.70 2.60 -13.25
CA ASP A 355 16.49 1.82 -14.19
C ASP A 355 16.01 0.36 -14.24
N GLN A 356 15.16 0.05 -15.23
CA GLN A 356 14.65 -1.31 -15.46
C GLN A 356 15.70 -2.29 -15.99
N TYR A 357 16.86 -1.79 -16.44
CA TYR A 357 17.94 -2.60 -16.99
C TYR A 357 19.05 -2.89 -15.98
N ALA A 358 19.08 -2.20 -14.86
CA ALA A 358 20.00 -2.50 -13.77
C ALA A 358 19.82 -3.96 -13.32
N ARG A 359 20.92 -4.59 -12.95
CA ARG A 359 20.93 -5.96 -12.41
C ARG A 359 21.66 -6.00 -11.09
N GLY A 360 21.33 -7.02 -10.27
CA GLY A 360 21.98 -7.21 -8.99
C GLY A 360 23.49 -7.27 -9.10
N ALA A 361 24.18 -6.59 -8.17
CA ALA A 361 25.64 -6.55 -8.12
C ALA A 361 26.14 -6.67 -6.69
N ILE A 362 27.31 -7.32 -6.53
CA ILE A 362 28.08 -7.32 -5.30
C ILE A 362 29.41 -6.65 -5.63
N VAL A 363 29.72 -5.52 -5.00
CA VAL A 363 30.92 -4.73 -5.27
C VAL A 363 31.77 -4.57 -4.00
N GLY A 364 33.05 -4.24 -4.14
CA GLY A 364 33.95 -4.06 -3.01
C GLY A 364 34.49 -5.37 -2.41
N LEU A 365 34.44 -6.49 -3.15
CA LEU A 365 34.95 -7.76 -2.69
C LEU A 365 36.48 -7.73 -2.59
N THR A 366 36.98 -8.03 -1.40
CA THR A 366 38.38 -8.28 -1.12
C THR A 366 38.55 -9.66 -0.50
N ARG A 367 39.77 -10.13 -0.37
CA ARG A 367 40.06 -11.43 0.28
C ARG A 367 39.55 -11.50 1.74
N GLY A 368 39.35 -10.35 2.40
CA GLY A 368 38.84 -10.27 3.76
C GLY A 368 37.31 -10.32 3.88
N VAL A 369 36.56 -10.19 2.77
CA VAL A 369 35.09 -10.29 2.77
C VAL A 369 34.67 -11.75 2.88
N ASN A 370 33.85 -12.06 3.88
CA ASN A 370 33.33 -13.40 4.10
C ASN A 370 31.77 -13.39 4.07
N ARG A 371 31.17 -14.56 4.29
CA ARG A 371 29.71 -14.76 4.33
C ARG A 371 28.99 -13.71 5.18
N ASN A 372 29.49 -13.39 6.36
CA ASN A 372 28.81 -12.51 7.31
C ASN A 372 28.78 -11.06 6.80
N HIS A 373 29.86 -10.62 6.12
CA HIS A 373 29.92 -9.30 5.48
C HIS A 373 28.91 -9.18 4.33
N ILE A 374 28.72 -10.24 3.52
CA ILE A 374 27.73 -10.26 2.43
C ILE A 374 26.29 -10.19 3.01
N VAL A 375 26.00 -10.99 4.05
CA VAL A 375 24.68 -10.96 4.72
C VAL A 375 24.42 -9.56 5.29
N ARG A 376 25.40 -8.96 5.96
CA ARG A 376 25.30 -7.60 6.49
C ARG A 376 25.10 -6.57 5.38
N ALA A 377 25.90 -6.60 4.33
CA ALA A 377 25.75 -5.68 3.19
C ALA A 377 24.36 -5.80 2.52
N THR A 378 23.77 -6.99 2.52
CA THR A 378 22.40 -7.19 2.01
C THR A 378 21.36 -6.52 2.91
N LEU A 379 21.44 -6.63 4.23
CA LEU A 379 20.56 -5.89 5.14
C LEU A 379 20.77 -4.37 5.03
N GLU A 380 22.05 -3.91 4.99
CA GLU A 380 22.37 -2.50 4.81
C GLU A 380 21.82 -1.94 3.50
N SER A 381 21.77 -2.74 2.41
CA SER A 381 21.23 -2.33 1.12
C SER A 381 19.75 -1.95 1.17
N ILE A 382 18.97 -2.59 2.04
CA ILE A 382 17.55 -2.25 2.25
C ILE A 382 17.45 -0.84 2.84
N ALA A 383 18.27 -0.55 3.87
CA ALA A 383 18.27 0.75 4.51
C ALA A 383 18.76 1.88 3.59
N TYR A 384 19.76 1.62 2.74
CA TYR A 384 20.23 2.59 1.75
C TYR A 384 19.15 2.93 0.72
N GLN A 385 18.47 1.93 0.16
CA GLN A 385 17.36 2.15 -0.79
C GLN A 385 16.23 2.96 -0.14
N VAL A 386 15.85 2.63 1.10
CA VAL A 386 14.83 3.38 1.86
C VAL A 386 15.27 4.84 2.04
N ASN A 387 16.54 5.07 2.40
CA ASN A 387 17.09 6.41 2.52
C ASN A 387 16.98 7.20 1.22
N ASP A 388 17.34 6.60 0.08
CA ASP A 388 17.29 7.29 -1.21
C ASP A 388 15.87 7.76 -1.57
N VAL A 389 14.86 6.90 -1.33
CA VAL A 389 13.46 7.27 -1.57
C VAL A 389 12.98 8.36 -0.61
N LEU A 390 13.32 8.25 0.68
CA LEU A 390 12.92 9.25 1.67
C LEU A 390 13.61 10.61 1.46
N MET A 391 14.87 10.61 1.00
CA MET A 391 15.57 11.83 0.60
C MET A 391 14.91 12.47 -0.64
N ALA A 392 14.49 11.68 -1.62
CA ALA A 392 13.71 12.15 -2.76
C ALA A 392 12.36 12.75 -2.32
N MET A 393 11.68 12.15 -1.33
CA MET A 393 10.45 12.71 -0.75
C MET A 393 10.70 14.06 -0.07
N GLN A 394 11.80 14.18 0.69
CA GLN A 394 12.19 15.41 1.35
C GLN A 394 12.56 16.52 0.33
N GLU A 395 13.28 16.16 -0.72
CA GLU A 395 13.64 17.10 -1.79
C GLU A 395 12.40 17.63 -2.53
N ASP A 396 11.50 16.72 -2.95
CA ASP A 396 10.28 17.10 -3.67
C ASP A 396 9.31 17.93 -2.82
N SER A 397 9.19 17.61 -1.53
CA SER A 397 8.25 18.30 -0.63
C SER A 397 8.82 19.55 0.03
N GLY A 398 10.14 19.69 0.11
CA GLY A 398 10.81 20.69 0.93
C GLY A 398 10.63 20.49 2.45
N MET A 399 10.08 19.35 2.88
CA MET A 399 9.78 19.03 4.28
C MET A 399 10.80 18.05 4.85
N PRO A 400 11.35 18.29 6.05
CA PRO A 400 12.24 17.31 6.68
C PRO A 400 11.46 16.07 7.11
N ILE A 401 12.07 14.91 7.00
CA ILE A 401 11.53 13.66 7.58
C ILE A 401 11.65 13.76 9.10
N THR A 402 10.52 13.83 9.78
CA THR A 402 10.49 14.02 11.24
C THR A 402 10.51 12.71 12.02
N SER A 403 9.98 11.63 11.43
CA SER A 403 9.94 10.29 12.02
C SER A 403 9.65 9.26 10.94
N LEU A 404 10.31 8.11 11.00
CA LEU A 404 9.99 6.95 10.17
C LEU A 404 9.29 5.90 11.03
N ARG A 405 8.02 5.63 10.74
CA ARG A 405 7.25 4.55 11.32
C ARG A 405 7.42 3.28 10.47
N VAL A 406 7.58 2.13 11.11
CA VAL A 406 7.90 0.88 10.40
C VAL A 406 6.95 -0.25 10.77
N ASP A 407 6.62 -1.08 9.79
CA ASP A 407 5.88 -2.33 9.94
C ASP A 407 6.32 -3.36 8.88
N GLY A 408 5.67 -4.53 8.88
CA GLY A 408 6.03 -5.64 8.01
C GLY A 408 7.12 -6.54 8.60
N GLY A 409 7.26 -7.75 8.05
CA GLY A 409 8.05 -8.81 8.68
C GLY A 409 9.54 -8.51 8.88
N ALA A 410 10.17 -7.70 8.02
CA ALA A 410 11.60 -7.40 8.18
C ALA A 410 11.87 -6.29 9.21
N CYS A 411 10.85 -5.60 9.73
CA CYS A 411 11.04 -4.63 10.81
C CYS A 411 11.35 -5.28 12.18
N ASP A 412 11.18 -6.60 12.30
CA ASP A 412 11.58 -7.35 13.50
C ASP A 412 13.10 -7.46 13.67
N ASN A 413 13.87 -7.21 12.60
CA ASN A 413 15.33 -7.20 12.62
C ASN A 413 15.86 -5.89 13.23
N ASP A 414 16.29 -5.93 14.49
CA ASP A 414 16.78 -4.75 15.23
C ASP A 414 18.06 -4.16 14.63
N PHE A 415 18.93 -4.99 14.04
CA PHE A 415 20.12 -4.48 13.33
C PHE A 415 19.69 -3.61 12.14
N LEU A 416 18.76 -4.09 11.31
CA LEU A 416 18.26 -3.33 10.18
C LEU A 416 17.61 -2.02 10.63
N MET A 417 16.78 -2.05 11.67
CA MET A 417 16.10 -0.86 12.19
C MET A 417 17.06 0.18 12.76
N GLN A 418 18.08 -0.24 13.51
CA GLN A 418 19.11 0.67 14.02
C GLN A 418 19.94 1.26 12.86
N PHE A 419 20.34 0.42 11.91
CA PHE A 419 21.09 0.89 10.74
C PHE A 419 20.26 1.86 9.88
N GLN A 420 18.95 1.60 9.75
CA GLN A 420 18.03 2.53 9.07
C GLN A 420 17.98 3.88 9.78
N ALA A 421 17.86 3.90 11.12
CA ALA A 421 17.90 5.14 11.89
C ALA A 421 19.20 5.90 11.69
N ASP A 422 20.33 5.19 11.70
CA ASP A 422 21.66 5.74 11.51
C ASP A 422 21.85 6.37 10.12
N ILE A 423 21.47 5.66 9.06
CA ILE A 423 21.61 6.12 7.67
C ILE A 423 20.68 7.28 7.36
N LEU A 424 19.41 7.18 7.80
CA LEU A 424 18.43 8.24 7.60
C LEU A 424 18.69 9.47 8.51
N ASN A 425 19.44 9.30 9.59
CA ASN A 425 19.65 10.29 10.65
C ASN A 425 18.33 10.78 11.27
N THR A 426 17.37 9.89 11.42
CA THR A 426 16.02 10.17 11.94
C THR A 426 15.56 8.98 12.78
N SER A 427 14.74 9.23 13.81
CA SER A 427 14.18 8.15 14.64
C SER A 427 13.33 7.20 13.82
N VAL A 428 13.58 5.89 14.00
CA VAL A 428 12.75 4.80 13.47
C VAL A 428 11.92 4.23 14.61
N VAL A 429 10.60 4.14 14.42
CA VAL A 429 9.67 3.74 15.46
C VAL A 429 8.86 2.54 15.02
N ARG A 430 8.96 1.44 15.77
CA ARG A 430 8.19 0.20 15.58
C ARG A 430 7.03 0.16 16.58
N PRO A 431 5.76 0.10 16.12
CA PRO A 431 4.61 -0.03 17.00
C PRO A 431 4.52 -1.43 17.60
N TYR A 432 3.79 -1.56 18.71
CA TYR A 432 3.50 -2.87 19.30
C TYR A 432 2.58 -3.70 18.39
N CYS A 433 1.55 -3.08 17.82
CA CYS A 433 0.66 -3.72 16.87
C CYS A 433 1.20 -3.53 15.44
N ILE A 434 1.60 -4.62 14.81
CA ILE A 434 2.13 -4.63 13.43
C ILE A 434 1.02 -4.69 12.36
N GLU A 435 -0.24 -4.97 12.73
CA GLU A 435 -1.40 -4.98 11.82
C GLU A 435 -1.91 -3.55 11.56
N THR A 436 -1.01 -2.65 11.20
CA THR A 436 -1.26 -1.21 11.06
C THR A 436 -2.25 -0.88 9.96
N THR A 437 -2.30 -1.68 8.89
CA THR A 437 -3.24 -1.54 7.78
C THR A 437 -4.68 -1.70 8.24
N ALA A 438 -5.00 -2.81 8.90
CA ALA A 438 -6.34 -3.06 9.44
C ALA A 438 -6.68 -2.07 10.56
N MET A 439 -5.70 -1.71 11.40
CA MET A 439 -5.86 -0.72 12.45
C MET A 439 -6.23 0.65 11.90
N GLY A 440 -5.62 1.07 10.79
CA GLY A 440 -5.97 2.33 10.13
C GLY A 440 -7.42 2.37 9.64
N ALA A 441 -7.89 1.29 9.03
CA ALA A 441 -9.30 1.15 8.64
C ALA A 441 -10.24 1.19 9.86
N ALA A 442 -9.85 0.52 10.96
CA ALA A 442 -10.59 0.56 12.22
C ALA A 442 -10.67 1.98 12.80
N TYR A 443 -9.56 2.72 12.79
CA TYR A 443 -9.52 4.10 13.28
C TYR A 443 -10.40 5.03 12.46
N LEU A 444 -10.34 4.93 11.12
CA LEU A 444 -11.21 5.71 10.22
C LEU A 444 -12.68 5.44 10.49
N ALA A 445 -13.06 4.16 10.64
CA ALA A 445 -14.43 3.77 10.96
C ALA A 445 -14.85 4.24 12.34
N GLY A 446 -14.00 4.04 13.34
CA GLY A 446 -14.28 4.41 14.72
C GLY A 446 -14.45 5.91 14.93
N LEU A 447 -13.70 6.75 14.18
CA LEU A 447 -13.89 8.20 14.15
C LEU A 447 -15.26 8.56 13.57
N ALA A 448 -15.63 7.98 12.45
CA ALA A 448 -16.90 8.29 11.76
C ALA A 448 -18.15 7.93 12.57
N VAL A 449 -18.09 6.87 13.41
CA VAL A 449 -19.20 6.46 14.29
C VAL A 449 -19.08 7.01 15.72
N GLY A 450 -18.06 7.83 16.02
CA GLY A 450 -17.84 8.39 17.36
C GLY A 450 -17.37 7.36 18.40
N TYR A 451 -16.88 6.20 17.98
CA TYR A 451 -16.28 5.20 18.84
C TYR A 451 -14.99 5.76 19.47
N TRP A 452 -14.13 6.39 18.72
CA TRP A 452 -13.09 7.32 19.17
C TRP A 452 -13.53 8.74 18.85
N ARG A 453 -13.33 9.65 19.80
CA ARG A 453 -13.82 11.04 19.70
C ARG A 453 -12.93 11.92 18.82
N SER A 454 -11.63 11.59 18.75
CA SER A 454 -10.65 12.36 18.00
C SER A 454 -9.37 11.55 17.72
N LYS A 455 -8.52 12.08 16.82
CA LYS A 455 -7.18 11.55 16.55
C LYS A 455 -6.30 11.56 17.79
N GLU A 456 -6.46 12.54 18.70
CA GLU A 456 -5.71 12.64 19.96
C GLU A 456 -6.05 11.50 20.92
N GLU A 457 -7.31 11.09 21.00
CA GLU A 457 -7.72 9.92 21.79
C GLU A 457 -7.05 8.63 21.27
N ILE A 458 -6.96 8.48 19.95
CA ILE A 458 -6.28 7.36 19.31
C ILE A 458 -4.77 7.40 19.60
N LEU A 459 -4.14 8.58 19.47
CA LEU A 459 -2.72 8.78 19.75
C LEU A 459 -2.36 8.42 21.19
N ALA A 460 -3.23 8.75 22.15
CA ALA A 460 -3.01 8.44 23.58
C ALA A 460 -2.98 6.94 23.87
N ASN A 461 -3.62 6.12 23.04
CA ASN A 461 -3.69 4.66 23.17
C ASN A 461 -2.60 3.92 22.38
N HIS A 462 -1.79 4.65 21.59
CA HIS A 462 -0.77 4.04 20.75
C HIS A 462 0.44 3.59 21.54
N VAL A 463 0.73 2.29 21.49
CA VAL A 463 1.88 1.69 22.18
C VAL A 463 3.03 1.49 21.21
N ILE A 464 4.20 2.02 21.56
CA ILE A 464 5.46 1.84 20.85
C ILE A 464 6.17 0.61 21.42
N ALA A 465 6.59 -0.33 20.57
CA ALA A 465 7.40 -1.48 20.98
C ALA A 465 8.88 -1.12 21.07
N ALA A 466 9.40 -0.36 20.09
CA ALA A 466 10.79 0.06 20.05
C ALA A 466 10.96 1.39 19.32
N GLU A 467 11.93 2.18 19.79
CA GLU A 467 12.41 3.39 19.10
C GLU A 467 13.93 3.29 18.92
N PHE A 468 14.37 3.40 17.68
CA PHE A 468 15.78 3.39 17.29
C PHE A 468 16.20 4.81 16.96
N LYS A 469 17.16 5.36 17.72
CA LYS A 469 17.68 6.71 17.52
C LYS A 469 19.01 6.65 16.79
N PRO A 470 19.34 7.63 15.93
CA PRO A 470 20.62 7.71 15.25
C PRO A 470 21.80 7.69 16.23
N GLN A 471 22.78 6.84 15.97
CA GLN A 471 24.00 6.70 16.76
C GLN A 471 25.26 6.89 15.93
N MET A 472 25.15 6.86 14.59
CA MET A 472 26.27 6.96 13.67
C MET A 472 26.72 8.41 13.48
N GLY A 473 28.01 8.65 13.58
CA GLY A 473 28.58 9.97 13.29
C GLY A 473 28.45 10.34 11.81
N GLN A 474 28.30 11.63 11.55
CA GLN A 474 28.05 12.19 10.20
C GLN A 474 29.06 11.73 9.15
N ALA A 475 30.36 11.82 9.42
CA ALA A 475 31.40 11.45 8.45
C ALA A 475 31.31 9.97 8.04
N LYS A 476 31.02 9.06 8.98
CA LYS A 476 30.81 7.64 8.67
C LYS A 476 29.60 7.43 7.79
N ARG A 477 28.48 8.08 8.12
CA ARG A 477 27.24 8.03 7.34
C ARG A 477 27.44 8.50 5.90
N GLU A 478 28.09 9.65 5.72
CA GLU A 478 28.37 10.22 4.39
C GLU A 478 29.27 9.29 3.55
N ASN A 479 30.30 8.71 4.15
CA ASN A 479 31.17 7.74 3.47
C ASN A 479 30.39 6.48 3.03
N LEU A 480 29.52 5.96 3.87
CA LEU A 480 28.70 4.79 3.54
C LEU A 480 27.71 5.09 2.41
N LEU A 481 27.04 6.24 2.45
CA LEU A 481 26.14 6.69 1.39
C LEU A 481 26.88 6.92 0.06
N GLN A 482 28.08 7.52 0.10
CA GLN A 482 28.89 7.68 -1.10
C GLN A 482 29.30 6.33 -1.70
N GLY A 483 29.67 5.36 -0.86
CA GLY A 483 29.98 4.00 -1.28
C GLY A 483 28.77 3.31 -1.91
N TRP A 484 27.58 3.46 -1.29
CA TRP A 484 26.33 2.96 -1.84
C TRP A 484 26.02 3.53 -3.22
N HIS A 485 26.07 4.85 -3.38
CA HIS A 485 25.80 5.49 -4.68
C HIS A 485 26.81 5.05 -5.76
N ASN A 486 28.06 4.80 -5.40
CA ASN A 486 29.04 4.24 -6.33
C ASN A 486 28.70 2.79 -6.72
N ALA A 487 28.20 1.98 -5.76
CA ALA A 487 27.76 0.61 -6.02
C ALA A 487 26.54 0.57 -6.96
N VAL A 488 25.57 1.47 -6.75
CA VAL A 488 24.40 1.62 -7.65
C VAL A 488 24.85 1.99 -9.07
N LYS A 489 25.79 2.93 -9.23
CA LYS A 489 26.34 3.27 -10.55
C LYS A 489 26.98 2.06 -11.22
N ALA A 490 27.72 1.22 -10.47
CA ALA A 490 28.31 0.00 -11.01
C ALA A 490 27.25 -1.01 -11.47
N ALA A 491 26.13 -1.16 -10.73
CA ALA A 491 25.01 -2.03 -11.09
C ALA A 491 24.18 -1.54 -12.30
N SER A 492 24.27 -0.24 -12.63
CA SER A 492 23.60 0.38 -13.79
C SER A 492 24.44 0.31 -15.07
N VAL A 493 25.68 -0.19 -15.02
CA VAL A 493 26.48 -0.43 -16.21
C VAL A 493 25.90 -1.60 -16.99
N ARG A 494 25.56 -1.36 -18.27
CA ARG A 494 25.05 -2.42 -19.14
C ARG A 494 26.18 -3.39 -19.51
N ILE A 495 25.99 -4.65 -19.16
CA ILE A 495 26.87 -5.76 -19.52
C ILE A 495 26.48 -6.33 -20.86
#